data_22ee6b71c1f74dbd2baf4dad4e768ec5
#
_entry.id   22ee6b71c1f74dbd2baf4dad4e768ec5
#
_cell.length_a   1.000
_cell.length_b   1.000
_cell.length_c   1.000
_cell.angle_alpha   90.00
_cell.angle_beta   90.00
_cell.angle_gamma   90.00
#
_symmetry.space_group_name_H-M   'P 1'
#
loop_
_entity.id
_entity.type
_entity.pdbx_description
1 polymer ?
#
loop_
_entity_poly.entity_id
_entity_poly.type
_entity_poly.pdbx_seq_one_letter_code
_entity_poly.pdbx_strand_id
1 'polypeptide(L)'
;MRLGFLATIIFAACTSTGTAAEYRVDSQEAFDALRSQQFLPGDTIRFQRGKRFTGMFAPTGSGSAQAPIVVDSYGQGQLPRIDAGGQFPAAVMLRNVSYWEINDLEVTNTDGTDRDQGTLFGIYGLIERQEGVFRHIHIDGCHVHDVNGLVAGKRRGGIHVHIVNCTKARIDDLRITNNRINRIGGVGIGNDSSCGLVYVRATPVITRNLWTNVYVAKNFVDHTGRNNVIARVSKDAIYEYNTLANSSRFDTGHSIFCFRTDGIRIQHNEAYGNVGAEDHDRGGFDADFNCANTFIQYNYSHDNMWFCGIMKRPNRDVVIRYNITQNERVGLYFYGFDEEQDAKNIHIYNNTHYTRRGLKVNVFPEKRTPLNSRFENNIFYFEEKGWWGNDGKEINTHFNNNLYFNIDPHPSDNHHAIVADPEFTKAGHAGTHIDMVDKGSLLGFRLHPDSPAIGRGVTLEQSKPKVDFFGRPVPTKLSLGASQ
;
A
#
# COMPACT_ATOMS: atom_id res chain seq x y z
N MET A 1 46.79 -34.47 -47.79
CA MET A 1 46.03 -34.93 -46.69
C MET A 1 46.65 -34.36 -45.41
N ARG A 2 46.16 -33.26 -44.93
CA ARG A 2 46.64 -32.65 -43.66
C ARG A 2 45.45 -32.63 -42.70
N LEU A 3 45.53 -33.45 -41.64
CA LEU A 3 44.58 -33.40 -40.51
C LEU A 3 44.87 -32.18 -39.67
N GLY A 4 43.88 -31.32 -39.50
CA GLY A 4 43.90 -30.23 -38.53
C GLY A 4 43.29 -30.72 -37.20
N PHE A 5 44.06 -30.65 -36.14
CA PHE A 5 43.58 -30.85 -34.78
C PHE A 5 42.88 -29.60 -34.29
N LEU A 6 41.57 -29.69 -34.01
CA LEU A 6 40.83 -28.66 -33.29
C LEU A 6 41.08 -28.90 -31.79
N ALA A 7 41.78 -27.98 -31.15
CA ALA A 7 41.92 -27.95 -29.70
C ALA A 7 40.67 -27.26 -29.12
N THR A 8 39.84 -28.02 -28.40
CA THR A 8 38.70 -27.51 -27.64
C THR A 8 39.24 -26.91 -26.33
N ILE A 9 39.25 -25.58 -26.22
CA ILE A 9 39.57 -24.91 -24.95
C ILE A 9 38.34 -24.96 -24.08
N ILE A 10 38.36 -25.79 -23.04
CA ILE A 10 37.38 -25.83 -21.98
C ILE A 10 37.72 -24.66 -21.02
N PHE A 11 36.94 -23.60 -21.04
CA PHE A 11 36.95 -22.59 -19.98
C PHE A 11 36.36 -23.20 -18.72
N ALA A 12 37.20 -23.62 -17.79
CA ALA A 12 36.77 -23.90 -16.43
C ALA A 12 36.43 -22.55 -15.76
N ALA A 13 35.15 -22.31 -15.53
CA ALA A 13 34.72 -21.23 -14.66
C ALA A 13 35.25 -21.55 -13.26
N CYS A 14 36.28 -20.80 -12.83
CA CYS A 14 36.75 -20.83 -11.45
C CYS A 14 35.66 -20.17 -10.60
N THR A 15 34.77 -20.97 -9.99
CA THR A 15 33.91 -20.55 -8.91
C THR A 15 34.80 -20.44 -7.66
N SER A 16 35.21 -19.25 -7.28
CA SER A 16 35.79 -19.01 -5.97
C SER A 16 34.70 -19.28 -4.93
N THR A 17 34.75 -20.43 -4.29
CA THR A 17 33.95 -20.78 -3.12
C THR A 17 34.54 -20.06 -1.90
N GLY A 18 34.32 -18.74 -1.82
CA GLY A 18 34.50 -18.02 -0.57
C GLY A 18 33.50 -18.57 0.45
N THR A 19 33.96 -18.97 1.61
CA THR A 19 33.06 -19.32 2.73
C THR A 19 32.33 -18.06 3.18
N ALA A 20 31.00 -18.18 3.42
CA ALA A 20 30.21 -17.09 3.97
C ALA A 20 30.82 -16.56 5.28
N ALA A 21 30.92 -15.25 5.41
CA ALA A 21 31.56 -14.58 6.55
C ALA A 21 30.51 -13.91 7.45
N GLU A 22 30.80 -13.83 8.74
CA GLU A 22 30.05 -13.02 9.69
C GLU A 22 30.86 -11.76 10.05
N TYR A 23 30.27 -10.59 9.83
CA TYR A 23 30.83 -9.29 10.18
C TYR A 23 30.08 -8.75 11.39
N ARG A 24 30.76 -8.60 12.54
CA ARG A 24 30.19 -8.00 13.76
C ARG A 24 30.54 -6.53 13.81
N VAL A 25 29.52 -5.69 14.02
CA VAL A 25 29.63 -4.24 14.01
C VAL A 25 29.22 -3.72 15.40
N ASP A 26 30.20 -3.40 16.22
CA ASP A 26 30.05 -2.94 17.61
C ASP A 26 30.66 -1.58 17.88
N SER A 27 31.34 -0.99 16.90
CA SER A 27 31.98 0.32 16.99
C SER A 27 31.82 1.13 15.70
N GLN A 28 32.07 2.44 15.75
CA GLN A 28 32.05 3.30 14.57
C GLN A 28 33.13 2.90 13.56
N GLU A 29 34.30 2.49 14.06
CA GLU A 29 35.41 2.03 13.21
C GLU A 29 35.01 0.78 12.42
N ALA A 30 34.35 -0.18 13.07
CA ALA A 30 33.84 -1.37 12.39
C ALA A 30 32.77 -1.01 11.35
N PHE A 31 31.88 -0.05 11.67
CA PHE A 31 30.89 0.46 10.72
C PHE A 31 31.55 1.15 9.51
N ASP A 32 32.56 2.00 9.74
CA ASP A 32 33.25 2.71 8.67
C ASP A 32 34.02 1.74 7.76
N ALA A 33 34.56 0.66 8.31
CA ALA A 33 35.28 -0.36 7.54
C ALA A 33 34.37 -1.08 6.53
N LEU A 34 33.05 -1.17 6.78
CA LEU A 34 32.10 -1.78 5.85
C LEU A 34 31.95 -1.01 4.52
N ARG A 35 32.31 0.28 4.48
CA ARG A 35 32.16 1.13 3.29
C ARG A 35 32.99 0.67 2.09
N SER A 36 34.10 -0.01 2.33
CA SER A 36 34.98 -0.56 1.29
C SER A 36 34.78 -2.06 1.07
N GLN A 37 33.89 -2.68 1.85
CA GLN A 37 33.67 -4.13 1.80
C GLN A 37 32.78 -4.51 0.62
N GLN A 38 33.21 -5.49 -0.15
CA GLN A 38 32.38 -6.20 -1.10
C GLN A 38 31.91 -7.50 -0.45
N PHE A 39 30.58 -7.62 -0.27
CA PHE A 39 29.97 -8.78 0.33
C PHE A 39 29.72 -9.90 -0.70
N LEU A 40 29.78 -11.12 -0.23
CA LEU A 40 29.60 -12.35 -1.03
C LEU A 40 28.32 -13.08 -0.64
N PRO A 41 27.81 -13.99 -1.50
CA PRO A 41 26.62 -14.79 -1.17
C PRO A 41 26.76 -15.53 0.15
N GLY A 42 25.78 -15.33 1.04
CA GLY A 42 25.73 -15.93 2.37
C GLY A 42 26.39 -15.12 3.49
N ASP A 43 27.05 -14.01 3.17
CA ASP A 43 27.60 -13.14 4.20
C ASP A 43 26.51 -12.59 5.13
N THR A 44 26.85 -12.45 6.41
CA THR A 44 25.96 -11.88 7.43
C THR A 44 26.63 -10.69 8.10
N ILE A 45 25.95 -9.55 8.17
CA ILE A 45 26.40 -8.33 8.83
C ILE A 45 25.54 -8.14 10.06
N ARG A 46 26.12 -8.21 11.28
CA ARG A 46 25.40 -8.13 12.52
C ARG A 46 25.76 -6.89 13.31
N PHE A 47 24.80 -6.01 13.49
CA PHE A 47 24.93 -4.79 14.27
C PHE A 47 24.61 -5.05 15.75
N GLN A 48 25.43 -4.53 16.67
CA GLN A 48 25.20 -4.69 18.10
C GLN A 48 24.03 -3.82 18.58
N ARG A 49 23.05 -4.44 19.21
CA ARG A 49 21.91 -3.75 19.85
C ARG A 49 22.40 -2.75 20.89
N GLY A 50 21.69 -1.63 21.04
CA GLY A 50 22.03 -0.51 21.92
C GLY A 50 23.12 0.42 21.40
N LYS A 51 23.69 0.16 20.22
CA LYS A 51 24.68 1.02 19.57
C LYS A 51 24.05 1.97 18.55
N ARG A 52 24.72 3.10 18.33
CA ARG A 52 24.41 4.07 17.28
C ARG A 52 25.62 4.25 16.37
N PHE A 53 25.37 4.24 15.08
CA PHE A 53 26.36 4.41 14.02
C PHE A 53 25.97 5.64 13.20
N THR A 54 26.95 6.51 12.95
CA THR A 54 26.72 7.75 12.20
C THR A 54 27.22 7.60 10.77
N GLY A 55 26.36 7.97 9.81
CA GLY A 55 26.68 7.93 8.39
C GLY A 55 25.72 7.05 7.58
N MET A 56 26.13 6.72 6.37
CA MET A 56 25.36 5.89 5.44
C MET A 56 25.96 4.49 5.34
N PHE A 57 25.15 3.47 5.54
CA PHE A 57 25.48 2.09 5.19
C PHE A 57 25.12 1.83 3.72
N ALA A 58 26.12 1.73 2.87
CA ALA A 58 25.99 1.55 1.42
C ALA A 58 26.81 0.33 0.96
N PRO A 59 26.37 -0.89 1.27
CA PRO A 59 27.11 -2.10 0.96
C PRO A 59 27.13 -2.40 -0.55
N THR A 60 28.15 -3.13 -0.99
CA THR A 60 28.29 -3.61 -2.38
C THR A 60 28.32 -5.14 -2.44
N GLY A 61 28.04 -5.69 -3.62
CA GLY A 61 27.91 -7.13 -3.83
C GLY A 61 26.44 -7.58 -3.88
N SER A 62 26.24 -8.81 -4.24
CA SER A 62 24.91 -9.44 -4.29
C SER A 62 25.00 -10.85 -3.74
N GLY A 63 23.94 -11.27 -3.06
CA GLY A 63 23.76 -12.67 -2.67
C GLY A 63 23.37 -13.55 -3.85
N SER A 64 22.89 -14.72 -3.54
CA SER A 64 22.30 -15.66 -4.50
C SER A 64 20.96 -16.18 -3.97
N ALA A 65 20.22 -16.88 -4.81
CA ALA A 65 18.91 -17.44 -4.43
C ALA A 65 18.99 -18.44 -3.25
N GLN A 66 20.12 -19.11 -3.09
CA GLN A 66 20.37 -20.08 -2.02
C GLN A 66 21.12 -19.49 -0.83
N ALA A 67 21.72 -18.30 -1.01
CA ALA A 67 22.57 -17.67 -0.01
C ALA A 67 22.43 -16.14 -0.13
N PRO A 68 21.32 -15.52 0.34
CA PRO A 68 21.21 -14.08 0.40
C PRO A 68 22.26 -13.49 1.34
N ILE A 69 22.55 -12.21 1.18
CA ILE A 69 23.32 -11.44 2.15
C ILE A 69 22.36 -10.88 3.18
N VAL A 70 22.65 -11.10 4.46
CA VAL A 70 21.74 -10.76 5.56
C VAL A 70 22.35 -9.70 6.45
N VAL A 71 21.61 -8.62 6.65
CA VAL A 71 21.86 -7.64 7.72
C VAL A 71 20.91 -7.92 8.86
N ASP A 72 21.43 -8.03 10.08
CA ASP A 72 20.67 -8.35 11.27
C ASP A 72 21.27 -7.68 12.51
N SER A 73 20.66 -7.81 13.66
CA SER A 73 21.14 -7.33 14.95
C SER A 73 21.53 -8.48 15.87
N TYR A 74 22.43 -8.23 16.85
CA TYR A 74 22.78 -9.19 17.88
C TYR A 74 22.88 -8.54 19.26
N GLY A 75 22.86 -9.35 20.31
CA GLY A 75 22.92 -8.90 21.69
C GLY A 75 21.56 -8.51 22.26
N GLN A 76 21.56 -7.77 23.35
CA GLN A 76 20.36 -7.35 24.08
C GLN A 76 20.20 -5.83 24.00
N GLY A 77 18.96 -5.36 24.14
CA GLY A 77 18.65 -3.92 24.19
C GLY A 77 17.89 -3.41 22.96
N GLN A 78 17.87 -2.10 22.80
CA GLN A 78 17.22 -1.43 21.68
C GLN A 78 17.84 -1.82 20.32
N LEU A 79 17.10 -1.69 19.25
CA LEU A 79 17.64 -1.89 17.88
C LEU A 79 18.89 -1.03 17.66
N PRO A 80 19.87 -1.56 16.94
CA PRO A 80 21.05 -0.75 16.55
C PRO A 80 20.61 0.35 15.60
N ARG A 81 21.05 1.59 15.85
CA ARG A 81 20.63 2.74 15.07
C ARG A 81 21.68 3.14 14.05
N ILE A 82 21.26 3.27 12.79
CA ILE A 82 22.04 3.95 11.75
C ILE A 82 21.41 5.32 11.53
N ASP A 83 22.21 6.37 11.75
CA ASP A 83 21.80 7.76 11.67
C ASP A 83 22.59 8.51 10.60
N ALA A 84 21.93 8.88 9.53
CA ALA A 84 22.54 9.63 8.43
C ALA A 84 22.58 11.17 8.67
N GLY A 85 21.92 11.67 9.72
CA GLY A 85 22.00 13.06 10.17
C GLY A 85 21.52 14.11 9.17
N GLY A 86 20.66 13.73 8.19
CA GLY A 86 20.25 14.62 7.10
C GLY A 86 21.36 14.95 6.09
N GLN A 87 22.52 14.33 6.20
CA GLN A 87 23.72 14.63 5.39
C GLN A 87 23.89 13.67 4.19
N PHE A 88 23.23 12.52 4.21
CA PHE A 88 23.35 11.50 3.19
C PHE A 88 21.99 11.26 2.50
N PRO A 89 22.00 10.81 1.23
CA PRO A 89 20.74 10.53 0.51
C PRO A 89 19.91 9.45 1.16
N ALA A 90 20.52 8.54 1.90
CA ALA A 90 19.84 7.50 2.68
C ALA A 90 20.70 7.11 3.90
N ALA A 91 20.08 6.53 4.92
CA ALA A 91 20.84 5.90 5.99
C ALA A 91 21.28 4.48 5.61
N VAL A 92 20.43 3.76 4.88
CA VAL A 92 20.77 2.47 4.26
C VAL A 92 20.53 2.57 2.75
N MET A 93 21.55 2.31 1.93
CA MET A 93 21.50 2.40 0.47
C MET A 93 21.85 1.07 -0.19
N LEU A 94 20.87 0.42 -0.79
CA LEU A 94 21.07 -0.80 -1.60
C LEU A 94 21.13 -0.40 -3.08
N ARG A 95 22.33 -0.33 -3.68
CA ARG A 95 22.52 0.19 -5.04
C ARG A 95 22.90 -0.90 -6.03
N ASN A 96 22.04 -1.16 -7.03
CA ASN A 96 22.27 -2.14 -8.10
C ASN A 96 22.57 -3.57 -7.60
N VAL A 97 21.91 -3.99 -6.54
CA VAL A 97 22.12 -5.29 -5.87
C VAL A 97 20.90 -6.17 -5.91
N SER A 98 21.09 -7.45 -5.68
CA SER A 98 20.06 -8.48 -5.53
C SER A 98 20.38 -9.40 -4.36
N TYR A 99 19.35 -10.05 -3.81
CA TYR A 99 19.45 -11.04 -2.73
C TYR A 99 20.03 -10.44 -1.45
N TRP A 100 19.35 -9.39 -0.96
CA TRP A 100 19.63 -8.74 0.31
C TRP A 100 18.42 -8.77 1.24
N GLU A 101 18.69 -9.07 2.50
CA GLU A 101 17.74 -9.00 3.60
C GLU A 101 18.24 -7.99 4.64
N ILE A 102 17.43 -6.97 4.93
CA ILE A 102 17.72 -5.94 5.93
C ILE A 102 16.74 -6.11 7.08
N ASN A 103 17.24 -6.56 8.21
CA ASN A 103 16.42 -6.90 9.35
C ASN A 103 16.82 -6.13 10.60
N ASP A 104 15.85 -5.84 11.46
CA ASP A 104 16.05 -5.41 12.85
C ASP A 104 16.98 -4.20 13.04
N LEU A 105 16.82 -3.16 12.22
CA LEU A 105 17.55 -1.90 12.35
C LEU A 105 16.63 -0.75 12.77
N GLU A 106 17.14 0.17 13.59
CA GLU A 106 16.59 1.51 13.75
C GLU A 106 17.32 2.46 12.77
N VAL A 107 16.54 3.24 12.00
CA VAL A 107 17.08 4.03 10.91
C VAL A 107 16.53 5.46 10.96
N THR A 108 17.41 6.45 10.96
CA THR A 108 17.04 7.87 10.94
C THR A 108 17.84 8.65 9.90
N ASN A 109 17.26 9.72 9.35
CA ASN A 109 17.96 10.62 8.43
C ASN A 109 17.39 12.04 8.55
N THR A 110 17.75 12.72 9.63
CA THR A 110 17.30 14.08 9.95
C THR A 110 18.42 14.93 10.49
N ASP A 111 18.42 16.22 10.16
CA ASP A 111 19.25 17.25 10.79
C ASP A 111 18.55 17.95 11.96
N GLY A 112 17.37 17.48 12.34
CA GLY A 112 16.55 18.06 13.39
C GLY A 112 15.68 19.24 12.94
N THR A 113 15.66 19.57 11.65
CA THR A 113 14.81 20.63 11.10
C THR A 113 13.67 20.04 10.26
N ASP A 114 12.58 20.80 10.08
CA ASP A 114 11.48 20.45 9.18
C ASP A 114 11.69 20.95 7.73
N ARG A 115 12.93 21.26 7.36
CA ARG A 115 13.22 21.79 6.03
C ARG A 115 13.16 20.69 4.96
N ASP A 116 12.68 21.05 3.78
CA ASP A 116 12.88 20.27 2.57
C ASP A 116 14.36 20.31 2.16
N GLN A 117 15.10 19.33 2.58
CA GLN A 117 16.53 19.21 2.28
C GLN A 117 16.80 18.33 1.04
N GLY A 118 15.87 18.27 0.14
CA GLY A 118 16.01 17.47 -1.06
C GLY A 118 15.46 16.06 -0.91
N THR A 119 16.04 15.12 -1.63
CA THR A 119 15.57 13.75 -1.70
C THR A 119 16.27 12.89 -0.67
N LEU A 120 15.67 12.73 0.51
CA LEU A 120 16.20 11.91 1.60
C LEU A 120 15.35 10.67 1.83
N PHE A 121 16.02 9.59 2.20
CA PHE A 121 15.41 8.30 2.51
C PHE A 121 15.95 7.74 3.84
N GLY A 122 15.15 6.92 4.48
CA GLY A 122 15.61 6.03 5.53
C GLY A 122 16.34 4.83 4.93
N ILE A 123 15.61 3.93 4.29
CA ILE A 123 16.15 2.78 3.54
C ILE A 123 15.83 2.97 2.05
N TYR A 124 16.83 2.91 1.21
CA TYR A 124 16.69 3.14 -0.23
C TYR A 124 17.32 2.06 -1.08
N GLY A 125 16.46 1.33 -1.82
CA GLY A 125 16.87 0.47 -2.92
C GLY A 125 16.92 1.26 -4.23
N LEU A 126 18.09 1.40 -4.84
CA LEU A 126 18.28 2.15 -6.07
C LEU A 126 18.88 1.27 -7.17
N ILE A 127 18.13 1.12 -8.25
CA ILE A 127 18.59 0.41 -9.45
C ILE A 127 18.78 1.44 -10.56
N GLU A 128 20.01 1.55 -11.06
CA GLU A 128 20.43 2.45 -12.14
C GLU A 128 20.89 1.65 -13.36
N ARG A 129 20.26 0.51 -13.62
CA ARG A 129 20.52 -0.36 -14.76
C ARG A 129 19.41 -0.25 -15.79
N GLN A 130 19.77 -0.22 -17.06
CA GLN A 130 18.77 -0.13 -18.13
C GLN A 130 17.95 -1.41 -18.26
N GLU A 131 18.56 -2.55 -18.03
CA GLU A 131 17.94 -3.88 -18.19
C GLU A 131 18.32 -4.79 -17.01
N GLY A 132 17.56 -5.88 -16.89
CA GLY A 132 17.83 -6.92 -15.91
C GLY A 132 16.67 -7.16 -14.94
N VAL A 133 16.76 -8.26 -14.22
CA VAL A 133 15.83 -8.62 -13.16
C VAL A 133 16.60 -8.63 -11.85
N PHE A 134 16.25 -7.69 -10.96
CA PHE A 134 16.79 -7.60 -9.62
C PHE A 134 15.86 -8.36 -8.67
N ARG A 135 16.42 -9.20 -7.84
CA ARG A 135 15.63 -10.17 -7.06
C ARG A 135 15.90 -10.07 -5.59
N HIS A 136 14.87 -10.45 -4.82
CA HIS A 136 14.97 -10.71 -3.40
C HIS A 136 15.56 -9.52 -2.65
N ILE A 137 14.78 -8.47 -2.53
CA ILE A 137 15.06 -7.32 -1.68
C ILE A 137 14.03 -7.36 -0.56
N HIS A 138 14.46 -7.78 0.63
CA HIS A 138 13.59 -7.93 1.79
C HIS A 138 13.99 -6.94 2.88
N ILE A 139 13.02 -6.27 3.49
CA ILE A 139 13.19 -5.32 4.57
C ILE A 139 12.17 -5.66 5.64
N ASP A 140 12.67 -6.20 6.77
CA ASP A 140 11.81 -6.75 7.83
C ASP A 140 12.18 -6.21 9.21
N GLY A 141 11.18 -5.98 10.08
CA GLY A 141 11.38 -5.65 11.49
C GLY A 141 12.10 -4.34 11.77
N CYS A 142 12.27 -3.46 10.79
CA CYS A 142 12.99 -2.20 10.96
C CYS A 142 12.10 -1.10 11.56
N HIS A 143 12.72 -0.21 12.34
CA HIS A 143 12.11 1.03 12.80
C HIS A 143 12.71 2.22 12.04
N VAL A 144 12.02 2.73 11.03
CA VAL A 144 12.44 3.87 10.21
C VAL A 144 11.69 5.12 10.64
N HIS A 145 12.40 6.13 11.11
CA HIS A 145 11.74 7.32 11.63
C HIS A 145 12.62 8.58 11.52
N ASP A 146 11.99 9.74 11.71
CA ASP A 146 12.68 11.01 11.65
C ASP A 146 13.52 11.13 10.36
N VAL A 147 12.84 11.04 9.22
CA VAL A 147 13.43 11.30 7.90
C VAL A 147 12.93 12.64 7.42
N ASN A 148 13.85 13.59 7.23
CA ASN A 148 13.52 14.97 6.88
C ASN A 148 12.76 15.12 5.58
N GLY A 149 12.14 16.25 5.47
CA GLY A 149 11.70 16.86 4.25
C GLY A 149 10.24 17.25 4.27
N LEU A 150 9.97 18.53 4.01
CA LEU A 150 8.74 19.01 3.44
C LEU A 150 8.63 18.46 2.02
N VAL A 151 7.43 18.10 1.61
CA VAL A 151 7.30 17.21 0.46
C VAL A 151 6.66 17.87 -0.72
N ALA A 152 7.44 18.23 -1.70
CA ALA A 152 6.92 18.51 -3.03
C ALA A 152 6.79 17.25 -3.90
N GLY A 153 7.43 16.12 -3.56
CA GLY A 153 7.48 14.93 -4.42
C GLY A 153 7.11 13.60 -3.73
N LYS A 154 6.48 12.70 -4.49
CA LYS A 154 6.05 11.37 -4.01
C LYS A 154 7.16 10.29 -4.08
N ARG A 155 8.45 10.67 -4.14
CA ARG A 155 9.59 9.77 -4.37
C ARG A 155 10.69 9.96 -3.35
N ARG A 156 10.34 10.13 -2.08
CA ARG A 156 11.26 10.29 -0.96
C ARG A 156 10.58 9.87 0.34
N GLY A 157 11.34 9.52 1.34
CA GLY A 157 10.83 9.27 2.69
C GLY A 157 11.38 8.02 3.37
N GLY A 158 10.54 7.20 3.93
CA GLY A 158 10.91 6.08 4.80
C GLY A 158 11.64 4.95 4.08
N ILE A 159 10.89 3.99 3.54
CA ILE A 159 11.43 2.83 2.80
C ILE A 159 11.02 2.93 1.34
N HIS A 160 11.98 3.09 0.45
CA HIS A 160 11.72 3.21 -0.99
C HIS A 160 12.60 2.31 -1.83
N VAL A 161 12.04 1.79 -2.94
CA VAL A 161 12.79 1.07 -3.95
C VAL A 161 12.47 1.65 -5.32
N HIS A 162 13.49 2.12 -6.03
CA HIS A 162 13.33 2.78 -7.33
C HIS A 162 14.22 2.16 -8.41
N ILE A 163 13.69 2.08 -9.63
CA ILE A 163 14.48 1.86 -10.83
C ILE A 163 14.46 3.14 -11.65
N VAL A 164 15.63 3.69 -11.92
CA VAL A 164 15.78 4.94 -12.68
C VAL A 164 16.54 4.70 -13.99
N ASN A 165 16.28 5.54 -15.00
CA ASN A 165 16.96 5.51 -16.29
C ASN A 165 16.94 4.15 -16.99
N CYS A 166 15.83 3.42 -16.86
CA CYS A 166 15.72 2.06 -17.38
C CYS A 166 14.90 1.95 -18.68
N THR A 167 15.13 0.86 -19.41
CA THR A 167 14.34 0.44 -20.57
C THR A 167 13.55 -0.84 -20.29
N LYS A 168 14.16 -1.83 -19.63
CA LYS A 168 13.58 -3.15 -19.35
C LYS A 168 13.90 -3.70 -17.96
N ALA A 169 14.48 -2.90 -17.05
CA ALA A 169 14.75 -3.37 -15.70
C ALA A 169 13.47 -3.54 -14.88
N ARG A 170 13.42 -4.56 -14.05
CA ARG A 170 12.31 -4.82 -13.12
C ARG A 170 12.80 -5.50 -11.85
N ILE A 171 11.98 -5.45 -10.82
CA ILE A 171 12.21 -6.22 -9.58
C ILE A 171 11.29 -7.43 -9.57
N ASP A 172 11.82 -8.53 -9.03
CA ASP A 172 11.10 -9.75 -8.73
C ASP A 172 11.42 -10.16 -7.29
N ASP A 173 10.40 -10.31 -6.45
CA ASP A 173 10.47 -10.55 -5.02
C ASP A 173 11.00 -9.34 -4.21
N LEU A 174 10.12 -8.34 -4.07
CA LEU A 174 10.26 -7.26 -3.09
C LEU A 174 9.36 -7.56 -1.88
N ARG A 175 9.93 -7.59 -0.68
CA ARG A 175 9.16 -7.70 0.57
C ARG A 175 9.51 -6.58 1.53
N ILE A 176 8.48 -5.92 2.06
CA ILE A 176 8.60 -4.91 3.11
C ILE A 176 7.60 -5.27 4.19
N THR A 177 8.10 -5.86 5.29
CA THR A 177 7.24 -6.52 6.26
C THR A 177 7.59 -6.16 7.70
N ASN A 178 6.60 -6.14 8.59
CA ASN A 178 6.77 -5.95 10.04
C ASN A 178 7.53 -4.66 10.45
N ASN A 179 7.60 -3.65 9.57
CA ASN A 179 8.32 -2.42 9.88
C ASN A 179 7.45 -1.42 10.63
N ARG A 180 8.07 -0.64 11.49
CA ARG A 180 7.48 0.56 12.07
C ARG A 180 8.07 1.79 11.38
N ILE A 181 7.22 2.62 10.78
CA ILE A 181 7.65 3.80 10.02
C ILE A 181 6.87 5.00 10.53
N ASN A 182 7.54 6.02 11.03
CA ASN A 182 6.84 7.18 11.59
C ASN A 182 7.66 8.46 11.55
N ARG A 183 6.96 9.59 11.57
CA ARG A 183 7.56 10.94 11.46
C ARG A 183 8.45 11.08 10.22
N ILE A 184 7.83 10.83 9.08
CA ILE A 184 8.46 10.92 7.76
C ILE A 184 7.97 12.20 7.08
N GLY A 185 8.88 13.05 6.66
CA GLY A 185 8.53 14.27 5.90
C GLY A 185 7.92 13.98 4.52
N GLY A 186 8.18 12.81 3.97
CA GLY A 186 7.68 12.32 2.68
C GLY A 186 6.66 11.22 2.77
N VAL A 187 6.87 10.21 1.93
CA VAL A 187 6.07 8.99 1.83
C VAL A 187 6.67 7.90 2.71
N GLY A 188 5.84 7.17 3.44
CA GLY A 188 6.31 6.11 4.34
C GLY A 188 6.96 4.96 3.59
N ILE A 189 6.20 4.29 2.72
CA ILE A 189 6.69 3.19 1.86
C ILE A 189 6.35 3.51 0.41
N GLY A 190 7.33 3.35 -0.49
CA GLY A 190 7.09 3.56 -1.91
C GLY A 190 7.98 2.75 -2.84
N ASN A 191 7.47 2.47 -4.01
CA ASN A 191 8.23 1.90 -5.11
C ASN A 191 7.96 2.68 -6.40
N ASP A 192 8.94 2.72 -7.32
CA ASP A 192 8.76 3.39 -8.60
C ASP A 192 9.73 2.86 -9.67
N SER A 193 9.37 3.06 -10.93
CA SER A 193 10.23 2.70 -12.05
C SER A 193 10.06 3.68 -13.20
N SER A 194 11.17 4.12 -13.77
CA SER A 194 11.18 4.92 -15.00
C SER A 194 10.95 4.09 -16.26
N CYS A 195 10.96 2.76 -16.16
CA CYS A 195 10.69 1.86 -17.30
C CYS A 195 9.25 2.00 -17.78
N GLY A 196 9.07 2.56 -18.98
CA GLY A 196 7.75 2.68 -19.59
C GLY A 196 6.82 3.69 -18.90
N LEU A 197 7.36 4.66 -18.17
CA LEU A 197 6.60 5.80 -17.67
C LEU A 197 6.23 6.72 -18.82
N VAL A 198 5.13 6.42 -19.49
CA VAL A 198 4.50 7.38 -20.39
C VAL A 198 3.26 7.90 -19.69
N TYR A 199 3.32 9.13 -19.20
CA TYR A 199 2.14 9.86 -18.75
C TYR A 199 1.29 10.25 -19.96
N VAL A 200 0.62 9.30 -20.58
CA VAL A 200 -0.27 9.58 -21.70
C VAL A 200 -1.68 9.30 -21.26
N ARG A 201 -2.48 10.35 -21.23
CA ARG A 201 -3.91 10.33 -20.86
C ARG A 201 -4.78 9.39 -21.70
N ALA A 202 -4.28 8.82 -22.76
CA ALA A 202 -5.07 8.07 -23.74
C ALA A 202 -4.56 6.67 -24.06
N THR A 203 -3.58 6.14 -23.34
CA THR A 203 -3.04 4.81 -23.63
C THR A 203 -3.67 3.74 -22.73
N PRO A 204 -3.90 2.53 -23.27
CA PRO A 204 -4.29 1.39 -22.46
C PRO A 204 -3.26 1.14 -21.37
N VAL A 205 -3.69 0.52 -20.28
CA VAL A 205 -2.83 0.16 -19.14
C VAL A 205 -1.54 -0.48 -19.64
N ILE A 206 -0.41 0.14 -19.30
CA ILE A 206 0.90 -0.34 -19.74
C ILE A 206 1.33 -1.47 -18.81
N THR A 207 1.33 -2.68 -19.31
CA THR A 207 1.68 -3.90 -18.57
C THR A 207 3.15 -4.29 -18.70
N ARG A 208 3.97 -3.49 -19.35
CA ARG A 208 5.39 -3.80 -19.60
C ARG A 208 6.24 -3.50 -18.37
N ASN A 209 7.17 -4.39 -18.07
CA ASN A 209 8.17 -4.24 -17.00
C ASN A 209 7.57 -4.04 -15.60
N LEU A 210 6.36 -4.54 -15.35
CA LEU A 210 5.80 -4.57 -14.01
C LEU A 210 6.63 -5.50 -13.13
N TRP A 211 6.81 -5.08 -11.88
CA TRP A 211 7.47 -5.88 -10.86
C TRP A 211 6.57 -7.03 -10.45
N THR A 212 7.16 -8.16 -10.13
CA THR A 212 6.45 -9.37 -9.74
C THR A 212 6.81 -9.76 -8.30
N ASN A 213 5.94 -10.52 -7.64
CA ASN A 213 6.13 -10.98 -6.27
C ASN A 213 6.38 -9.83 -5.27
N VAL A 214 5.62 -8.73 -5.41
CA VAL A 214 5.67 -7.60 -4.48
C VAL A 214 4.73 -7.86 -3.33
N TYR A 215 5.26 -7.87 -2.11
CA TYR A 215 4.53 -8.11 -0.88
C TYR A 215 4.87 -7.09 0.20
N VAL A 216 3.90 -6.28 0.60
CA VAL A 216 4.04 -5.24 1.64
C VAL A 216 3.01 -5.48 2.72
N ALA A 217 3.45 -5.94 3.90
CA ALA A 217 2.52 -6.42 4.89
C ALA A 217 2.96 -6.19 6.34
N LYS A 218 1.97 -6.07 7.25
CA LYS A 218 2.18 -5.96 8.69
C LYS A 218 3.05 -4.77 9.09
N ASN A 219 3.05 -3.71 8.28
CA ASN A 219 3.75 -2.49 8.63
C ASN A 219 2.83 -1.55 9.40
N PHE A 220 3.38 -0.86 10.38
CA PHE A 220 2.76 0.27 11.03
C PHE A 220 3.36 1.55 10.48
N VAL A 221 2.58 2.33 9.71
CA VAL A 221 3.04 3.58 9.08
C VAL A 221 2.21 4.74 9.60
N ASP A 222 2.86 5.68 10.26
CA ASP A 222 2.18 6.75 10.99
C ASP A 222 2.90 8.09 10.82
N HIS A 223 2.14 9.19 10.81
CA HIS A 223 2.67 10.55 10.72
C HIS A 223 3.61 10.76 9.52
N THR A 224 3.07 10.62 8.31
CA THR A 224 3.78 10.93 7.06
C THR A 224 3.37 12.29 6.49
N GLY A 225 4.30 12.95 5.84
CA GLY A 225 4.05 14.26 5.21
C GLY A 225 3.08 14.17 4.04
N ARG A 226 3.11 13.04 3.31
CA ARG A 226 2.17 12.70 2.22
C ARG A 226 1.49 11.37 2.47
N ASN A 227 1.62 10.43 1.56
CA ASN A 227 1.02 9.10 1.66
C ASN A 227 1.74 8.22 2.67
N ASN A 228 1.02 7.35 3.35
CA ASN A 228 1.66 6.27 4.10
C ASN A 228 2.31 5.27 3.13
N VAL A 229 1.58 4.87 2.09
CA VAL A 229 2.07 3.88 1.11
C VAL A 229 1.72 4.31 -0.32
N ILE A 230 2.67 4.15 -1.23
CA ILE A 230 2.45 4.28 -2.66
C ILE A 230 2.84 2.97 -3.35
N ALA A 231 1.85 2.27 -3.90
CA ALA A 231 2.03 1.00 -4.62
C ALA A 231 2.10 1.24 -6.13
N ARG A 232 3.28 1.07 -6.73
CA ARG A 232 3.47 1.35 -8.16
C ARG A 232 4.02 0.17 -8.94
N VAL A 233 3.81 0.22 -10.26
CA VAL A 233 4.50 -0.56 -11.31
C VAL A 233 4.60 -2.05 -11.02
N SER A 234 3.56 -2.66 -10.46
CA SER A 234 3.57 -4.05 -10.05
C SER A 234 2.41 -4.85 -10.65
N LYS A 235 2.64 -6.16 -10.80
CA LYS A 235 1.65 -7.14 -11.21
C LYS A 235 1.36 -8.09 -10.05
N ASP A 236 0.08 -8.34 -9.81
CA ASP A 236 -0.42 -9.25 -8.77
C ASP A 236 0.15 -8.97 -7.35
N ALA A 237 0.51 -7.71 -7.09
CA ALA A 237 1.07 -7.29 -5.81
C ALA A 237 0.05 -7.40 -4.66
N ILE A 238 0.54 -7.68 -3.46
CA ILE A 238 -0.29 -7.80 -2.26
C ILE A 238 0.19 -6.80 -1.20
N TYR A 239 -0.74 -5.97 -0.74
CA TYR A 239 -0.56 -4.99 0.34
C TYR A 239 -1.60 -5.31 1.42
N GLU A 240 -1.17 -5.92 2.53
CA GLU A 240 -2.12 -6.43 3.52
C GLU A 240 -1.65 -6.34 4.97
N TYR A 241 -2.61 -6.31 5.89
CA TYR A 241 -2.37 -6.25 7.34
C TYR A 241 -1.52 -5.06 7.77
N ASN A 242 -1.51 -3.96 6.99
CA ASN A 242 -0.83 -2.74 7.39
C ASN A 242 -1.78 -1.84 8.19
N THR A 243 -1.26 -1.16 9.20
CA THR A 243 -1.94 -0.05 9.87
C THR A 243 -1.35 1.25 9.35
N LEU A 244 -2.19 2.06 8.71
CA LEU A 244 -1.83 3.27 7.97
C LEU A 244 -2.53 4.48 8.61
N ALA A 245 -1.79 5.27 9.36
CA ALA A 245 -2.33 6.35 10.17
C ALA A 245 -1.79 7.73 9.81
N ASN A 246 -2.59 8.76 9.99
CA ASN A 246 -2.18 10.15 10.02
C ASN A 246 -1.27 10.56 8.85
N SER A 247 -1.66 10.23 7.62
CA SER A 247 -0.95 10.68 6.42
C SER A 247 -1.30 12.14 6.05
N SER A 248 -0.68 12.67 5.01
CA SER A 248 -0.98 14.01 4.45
C SER A 248 -0.77 15.17 5.41
N ARG A 249 0.22 15.11 6.29
CA ARG A 249 0.46 16.17 7.28
C ARG A 249 0.96 17.49 6.68
N PHE A 250 1.67 17.43 5.55
CA PHE A 250 2.28 18.59 4.93
C PHE A 250 1.78 18.86 3.52
N ASP A 251 1.30 17.82 2.83
CA ASP A 251 0.82 17.90 1.46
C ASP A 251 -0.23 16.80 1.22
N THR A 252 -0.98 16.91 0.14
CA THR A 252 -2.04 16.00 -0.26
C THR A 252 -1.57 14.56 -0.43
N GLY A 253 -2.37 13.59 -0.02
CA GLY A 253 -2.09 12.16 -0.19
C GLY A 253 -3.19 11.28 0.41
N HIS A 254 -3.34 10.09 -0.10
CA HIS A 254 -4.13 9.01 0.51
C HIS A 254 -3.30 8.22 1.51
N SER A 255 -3.91 7.48 2.41
CA SER A 255 -3.16 6.52 3.23
C SER A 255 -2.45 5.52 2.31
N ILE A 256 -3.17 4.91 1.35
CA ILE A 256 -2.56 4.09 0.31
C ILE A 256 -3.22 4.32 -1.05
N PHE A 257 -2.42 4.44 -2.11
CA PHE A 257 -2.92 4.38 -3.48
C PHE A 257 -2.07 3.48 -4.38
N CYS A 258 -2.70 2.98 -5.44
CA CYS A 258 -1.99 2.25 -6.48
C CYS A 258 -1.85 3.08 -7.76
N PHE A 259 -0.78 2.83 -8.52
CA PHE A 259 -0.45 3.57 -9.73
C PHE A 259 0.27 2.66 -10.72
N ARG A 260 -0.28 2.49 -11.93
CA ARG A 260 0.28 1.57 -12.95
C ARG A 260 0.46 0.14 -12.41
N THR A 261 -0.59 -0.40 -11.87
CA THR A 261 -0.61 -1.77 -11.38
C THR A 261 -1.59 -2.62 -12.16
N ASP A 262 -1.33 -3.92 -12.21
CA ASP A 262 -2.25 -4.91 -12.77
C ASP A 262 -2.43 -6.06 -11.77
N GLY A 263 -3.65 -6.34 -11.34
CA GLY A 263 -3.96 -7.41 -10.40
C GLY A 263 -3.63 -7.13 -8.94
N ILE A 264 -3.42 -5.87 -8.54
CA ILE A 264 -3.09 -5.53 -7.15
C ILE A 264 -4.22 -5.86 -6.18
N ARG A 265 -3.85 -6.35 -5.00
CA ARG A 265 -4.76 -6.55 -3.86
C ARG A 265 -4.34 -5.69 -2.68
N ILE A 266 -5.19 -4.73 -2.33
CA ILE A 266 -5.09 -3.90 -1.13
C ILE A 266 -6.14 -4.43 -0.16
N GLN A 267 -5.71 -5.22 0.82
CA GLN A 267 -6.65 -6.00 1.62
C GLN A 267 -6.23 -6.12 3.08
N HIS A 268 -7.19 -6.29 3.98
CA HIS A 268 -6.96 -6.45 5.42
C HIS A 268 -6.12 -5.35 6.05
N ASN A 269 -6.17 -4.13 5.51
CA ASN A 269 -5.48 -2.99 6.09
C ASN A 269 -6.44 -2.16 6.94
N GLU A 270 -5.90 -1.51 7.95
CA GLU A 270 -6.55 -0.41 8.66
C GLU A 270 -5.99 0.92 8.13
N ALA A 271 -6.86 1.87 7.79
CA ALA A 271 -6.46 3.22 7.36
C ALA A 271 -7.28 4.29 8.10
N TYR A 272 -6.61 5.22 8.79
CA TYR A 272 -7.32 6.23 9.59
C TYR A 272 -6.57 7.54 9.79
N GLY A 273 -7.35 8.56 10.16
CA GLY A 273 -6.82 9.86 10.57
C GLY A 273 -6.19 10.66 9.45
N ASN A 274 -6.47 10.34 8.18
CA ASN A 274 -5.98 11.08 7.04
C ASN A 274 -6.85 12.32 6.80
N VAL A 275 -6.54 13.39 7.51
CA VAL A 275 -7.35 14.61 7.55
C VAL A 275 -6.57 15.88 7.18
N GLY A 276 -5.28 15.73 6.86
CA GLY A 276 -4.26 16.77 6.71
C GLY A 276 -4.60 17.99 5.87
N ALA A 277 -3.58 18.52 5.19
CA ALA A 277 -3.64 19.80 4.46
C ALA A 277 -4.77 19.91 3.43
N GLU A 278 -5.17 21.14 3.14
CA GLU A 278 -6.27 21.47 2.25
C GLU A 278 -5.99 21.12 0.79
N ASP A 279 -6.28 19.90 0.37
CA ASP A 279 -6.36 19.51 -1.04
C ASP A 279 -7.07 18.15 -1.20
N HIS A 280 -7.25 17.69 -2.43
CA HIS A 280 -8.19 16.63 -2.80
C HIS A 280 -7.82 15.21 -2.38
N ASP A 281 -6.55 14.89 -2.14
CA ASP A 281 -6.11 13.51 -1.83
C ASP A 281 -6.04 13.26 -0.30
N ARG A 282 -7.15 12.93 0.35
CA ARG A 282 -7.21 12.69 1.81
C ARG A 282 -8.02 11.46 2.18
N GLY A 283 -8.10 10.52 1.29
CA GLY A 283 -8.83 9.27 1.50
C GLY A 283 -7.99 8.18 2.17
N GLY A 284 -8.67 7.14 2.66
CA GLY A 284 -8.02 5.93 3.13
C GLY A 284 -7.35 5.17 1.99
N PHE A 285 -8.07 4.93 0.91
CA PHE A 285 -7.66 4.10 -0.22
C PHE A 285 -7.87 4.82 -1.55
N ASP A 286 -7.12 4.44 -2.59
CA ASP A 286 -7.33 4.99 -3.92
C ASP A 286 -6.85 4.04 -5.04
N ALA A 287 -7.71 3.85 -6.05
CA ALA A 287 -7.36 3.31 -7.34
C ALA A 287 -7.04 4.47 -8.28
N ASP A 288 -5.77 4.81 -8.44
CA ASP A 288 -5.30 5.96 -9.20
C ASP A 288 -4.91 5.55 -10.65
N PHE A 289 -4.05 6.23 -11.28
CA PHE A 289 -3.73 6.29 -12.69
C PHE A 289 -3.21 4.97 -13.29
N ASN A 290 -3.78 4.55 -14.44
CA ASN A 290 -3.34 3.38 -15.21
C ASN A 290 -3.39 2.05 -14.42
N CYS A 291 -4.41 1.85 -13.61
CA CYS A 291 -4.60 0.59 -12.90
C CYS A 291 -5.58 -0.33 -13.63
N ALA A 292 -5.34 -1.63 -13.52
CA ALA A 292 -6.23 -2.68 -14.00
C ALA A 292 -6.38 -3.78 -12.97
N ASN A 293 -7.52 -4.47 -12.95
CA ASN A 293 -7.77 -5.61 -12.06
C ASN A 293 -7.42 -5.28 -10.59
N THR A 294 -7.87 -4.10 -10.12
CA THR A 294 -7.58 -3.61 -8.77
C THR A 294 -8.60 -4.14 -7.77
N PHE A 295 -8.13 -4.70 -6.65
CA PHE A 295 -8.98 -5.17 -5.56
C PHE A 295 -8.69 -4.37 -4.29
N ILE A 296 -9.69 -3.61 -3.80
CA ILE A 296 -9.68 -2.96 -2.47
C ILE A 296 -10.71 -3.71 -1.64
N GLN A 297 -10.25 -4.60 -0.75
CA GLN A 297 -11.14 -5.54 -0.10
C GLN A 297 -10.74 -5.86 1.35
N TYR A 298 -11.75 -6.15 2.19
CA TYR A 298 -11.56 -6.55 3.59
C TYR A 298 -10.81 -5.52 4.45
N ASN A 299 -10.78 -4.25 4.03
CA ASN A 299 -10.12 -3.19 4.77
C ASN A 299 -11.08 -2.54 5.77
N TYR A 300 -10.53 -2.00 6.83
CA TYR A 300 -11.20 -1.11 7.76
C TYR A 300 -10.70 0.32 7.57
N SER A 301 -11.60 1.24 7.31
CA SER A 301 -11.32 2.68 7.07
C SER A 301 -12.10 3.52 8.05
N HIS A 302 -11.45 4.48 8.70
CA HIS A 302 -12.17 5.34 9.63
C HIS A 302 -11.51 6.70 9.85
N ASP A 303 -12.31 7.68 10.18
CA ASP A 303 -11.86 9.04 10.53
C ASP A 303 -10.97 9.71 9.45
N ASN A 304 -10.99 9.24 8.20
CA ASN A 304 -10.38 9.91 7.05
C ASN A 304 -11.33 10.98 6.49
N MET A 305 -10.88 11.78 5.53
CA MET A 305 -11.79 12.70 4.84
C MET A 305 -12.80 11.93 3.99
N TRP A 306 -12.36 10.86 3.30
CA TRP A 306 -13.23 9.89 2.62
C TRP A 306 -12.64 8.49 2.60
N PHE A 307 -13.48 7.52 2.28
CA PHE A 307 -13.09 6.12 2.25
C PHE A 307 -12.16 5.83 1.07
N CYS A 308 -12.65 6.00 -0.15
CA CYS A 308 -11.95 5.51 -1.34
C CYS A 308 -12.04 6.47 -2.51
N GLY A 309 -10.87 6.78 -3.07
CA GLY A 309 -10.74 7.45 -4.36
C GLY A 309 -10.80 6.45 -5.52
N ILE A 310 -11.40 6.89 -6.63
CA ILE A 310 -11.30 6.25 -7.94
C ILE A 310 -10.88 7.36 -8.87
N MET A 311 -9.58 7.50 -9.06
CA MET A 311 -9.01 8.72 -9.60
C MET A 311 -8.24 8.47 -10.88
N LYS A 312 -8.28 9.47 -11.74
CA LYS A 312 -7.50 9.56 -12.97
C LYS A 312 -7.73 8.41 -13.95
N ARG A 313 -7.11 8.47 -15.08
CA ARG A 313 -7.42 7.63 -16.25
C ARG A 313 -6.19 6.98 -16.86
N PRO A 314 -6.34 5.84 -17.50
CA PRO A 314 -7.50 4.95 -17.43
C PRO A 314 -7.47 4.08 -16.17
N ASN A 315 -8.64 3.80 -15.60
CA ASN A 315 -8.86 2.77 -14.59
C ASN A 315 -9.86 1.76 -15.10
N ARG A 316 -9.60 0.47 -14.93
CA ARG A 316 -10.51 -0.58 -15.39
C ARG A 316 -10.50 -1.79 -14.46
N ASP A 317 -11.65 -2.45 -14.41
CA ASP A 317 -11.82 -3.67 -13.63
C ASP A 317 -11.43 -3.47 -12.16
N VAL A 318 -12.00 -2.40 -11.54
CA VAL A 318 -11.79 -2.08 -10.12
C VAL A 318 -12.89 -2.71 -9.29
N VAL A 319 -12.51 -3.47 -8.27
CA VAL A 319 -13.41 -4.13 -7.34
C VAL A 319 -13.18 -3.59 -5.93
N ILE A 320 -14.22 -2.99 -5.34
CA ILE A 320 -14.20 -2.49 -3.95
C ILE A 320 -15.26 -3.28 -3.19
N ARG A 321 -14.82 -4.19 -2.30
CA ARG A 321 -15.74 -5.14 -1.69
C ARG A 321 -15.39 -5.55 -0.28
N TYR A 322 -16.41 -5.91 0.49
CA TYR A 322 -16.25 -6.41 1.86
C TYR A 322 -15.36 -5.52 2.72
N ASN A 323 -15.44 -4.21 2.54
CA ASN A 323 -14.78 -3.25 3.42
C ASN A 323 -15.79 -2.74 4.47
N ILE A 324 -15.28 -2.34 5.62
CA ILE A 324 -16.04 -1.63 6.65
C ILE A 324 -15.49 -0.22 6.76
N THR A 325 -16.38 0.78 6.76
CA THR A 325 -15.99 2.16 7.09
C THR A 325 -16.72 2.64 8.34
N GLN A 326 -16.04 3.46 9.14
CA GLN A 326 -16.60 4.07 10.33
C GLN A 326 -16.22 5.54 10.42
N ASN A 327 -17.20 6.42 10.38
CA ASN A 327 -17.02 7.84 10.68
C ASN A 327 -16.04 8.58 9.74
N GLU A 328 -16.08 8.29 8.46
CA GLU A 328 -15.43 9.14 7.48
C GLU A 328 -16.01 10.57 7.59
N ARG A 329 -15.20 11.60 7.38
CA ARG A 329 -15.58 12.97 7.80
C ARG A 329 -16.37 13.75 6.77
N VAL A 330 -16.14 13.49 5.48
CA VAL A 330 -16.74 14.27 4.38
C VAL A 330 -17.45 13.37 3.38
N GLY A 331 -16.89 12.20 3.07
CA GLY A 331 -17.48 11.37 2.03
C GLY A 331 -17.03 9.92 2.02
N LEU A 332 -17.66 9.16 1.12
CA LEU A 332 -17.32 7.74 0.96
C LEU A 332 -16.51 7.51 -0.32
N TYR A 333 -17.03 7.89 -1.48
CA TYR A 333 -16.42 7.58 -2.78
C TYR A 333 -16.10 8.85 -3.56
N PHE A 334 -14.83 9.10 -3.78
CA PHE A 334 -14.35 10.27 -4.51
C PHE A 334 -13.98 9.88 -5.94
N TYR A 335 -14.79 10.30 -6.93
CA TYR A 335 -14.51 10.09 -8.35
C TYR A 335 -13.73 11.28 -8.92
N GLY A 336 -12.48 11.04 -9.29
CA GLY A 336 -11.59 12.05 -9.87
C GLY A 336 -11.61 12.11 -11.39
N PHE A 337 -12.74 11.80 -12.02
CA PHE A 337 -12.92 11.76 -13.48
C PHE A 337 -13.93 12.80 -13.93
N ASP A 338 -13.76 13.22 -15.18
CA ASP A 338 -14.68 14.13 -15.87
C ASP A 338 -15.30 13.51 -17.12
N GLU A 339 -14.74 12.39 -17.63
CA GLU A 339 -15.15 11.79 -18.90
C GLU A 339 -15.41 10.29 -18.78
N GLU A 340 -16.41 9.81 -19.48
CA GLU A 340 -16.89 8.42 -19.42
C GLU A 340 -15.80 7.36 -19.71
N GLN A 341 -14.87 7.67 -20.60
CA GLN A 341 -13.77 6.77 -20.96
C GLN A 341 -12.69 6.65 -19.88
N ASP A 342 -12.72 7.47 -18.83
CA ASP A 342 -11.67 7.53 -17.82
C ASP A 342 -11.68 6.33 -16.87
N ALA A 343 -12.85 5.73 -16.67
CA ALA A 343 -12.97 4.51 -15.87
C ALA A 343 -13.89 3.50 -16.60
N LYS A 344 -13.65 2.21 -16.38
CA LYS A 344 -14.44 1.14 -16.98
C LYS A 344 -14.60 -0.02 -16.01
N ASN A 345 -15.83 -0.52 -15.89
CA ASN A 345 -16.14 -1.71 -15.12
C ASN A 345 -15.71 -1.60 -13.64
N ILE A 346 -16.27 -0.62 -12.94
CA ILE A 346 -16.05 -0.42 -11.49
C ILE A 346 -17.17 -1.17 -10.75
N HIS A 347 -16.79 -2.11 -9.88
CA HIS A 347 -17.77 -2.91 -9.12
C HIS A 347 -17.59 -2.75 -7.62
N ILE A 348 -18.58 -2.16 -6.97
CA ILE A 348 -18.58 -1.79 -5.55
C ILE A 348 -19.68 -2.60 -4.87
N TYR A 349 -19.29 -3.59 -4.06
CA TYR A 349 -20.30 -4.48 -3.50
C TYR A 349 -19.97 -5.05 -2.13
N ASN A 350 -21.01 -5.37 -1.37
CA ASN A 350 -20.90 -5.93 -0.02
C ASN A 350 -19.97 -5.12 0.89
N ASN A 351 -19.99 -3.77 0.80
CA ASN A 351 -19.34 -2.90 1.76
C ASN A 351 -20.35 -2.46 2.83
N THR A 352 -19.86 -2.15 4.02
CA THR A 352 -20.65 -1.61 5.13
C THR A 352 -20.09 -0.23 5.49
N HIS A 353 -20.91 0.79 5.37
CA HIS A 353 -20.59 2.17 5.71
C HIS A 353 -21.42 2.62 6.91
N TYR A 354 -20.73 3.06 7.95
CA TYR A 354 -21.33 3.58 9.17
C TYR A 354 -20.88 5.01 9.44
N THR A 355 -21.85 5.89 9.70
CA THR A 355 -21.59 7.28 10.07
C THR A 355 -22.37 7.62 11.33
N ARG A 356 -21.66 8.02 12.37
CA ARG A 356 -22.25 8.44 13.63
C ARG A 356 -22.97 9.78 13.53
N ARG A 357 -23.81 10.06 14.51
CA ARG A 357 -24.44 11.35 14.70
C ARG A 357 -23.43 12.51 14.76
N GLY A 358 -23.79 13.66 14.22
CA GLY A 358 -22.99 14.89 14.21
C GLY A 358 -21.99 14.99 13.06
N LEU A 359 -21.87 14.01 12.19
CA LEU A 359 -21.05 14.09 10.97
C LEU A 359 -21.94 14.36 9.75
N LYS A 360 -21.51 15.29 8.90
CA LYS A 360 -22.17 15.61 7.61
C LYS A 360 -21.39 14.93 6.49
N VAL A 361 -21.80 13.75 6.12
CA VAL A 361 -21.09 12.91 5.15
C VAL A 361 -21.93 12.73 3.90
N ASN A 362 -21.30 12.90 2.74
CA ASN A 362 -21.89 12.61 1.43
C ASN A 362 -21.37 11.25 0.93
N VAL A 363 -22.22 10.45 0.30
CA VAL A 363 -21.73 9.24 -0.39
C VAL A 363 -20.73 9.63 -1.49
N PHE A 364 -21.04 10.67 -2.26
CA PHE A 364 -20.15 11.28 -3.26
C PHE A 364 -19.81 12.72 -2.86
N PRO A 365 -18.64 12.96 -2.21
CA PRO A 365 -18.25 14.31 -1.80
C PRO A 365 -17.95 15.20 -3.01
N GLU A 366 -18.02 16.52 -2.80
CA GLU A 366 -17.68 17.56 -3.79
C GLU A 366 -18.46 17.44 -5.10
N LYS A 367 -19.72 16.97 -5.04
CA LYS A 367 -20.59 16.76 -6.21
C LYS A 367 -19.99 15.85 -7.30
N ARG A 368 -19.08 14.94 -6.90
CA ARG A 368 -18.45 14.01 -7.82
C ARG A 368 -19.47 13.03 -8.42
N THR A 369 -19.36 12.83 -9.71
CA THR A 369 -20.27 11.98 -10.48
C THR A 369 -19.72 10.55 -10.58
N PRO A 370 -20.42 9.54 -10.03
CA PRO A 370 -20.02 8.15 -10.27
C PRO A 370 -20.23 7.79 -11.74
N LEU A 371 -19.30 7.03 -12.29
CA LEU A 371 -19.36 6.63 -13.70
C LEU A 371 -18.92 5.18 -13.92
N ASN A 372 -19.56 4.52 -14.90
CA ASN A 372 -19.28 3.13 -15.32
C ASN A 372 -19.20 2.14 -14.14
N SER A 373 -20.09 2.33 -13.15
CA SER A 373 -20.04 1.64 -11.87
C SER A 373 -21.28 0.84 -11.58
N ARG A 374 -21.11 -0.23 -10.80
CA ARG A 374 -22.22 -0.99 -10.20
C ARG A 374 -22.03 -0.99 -8.68
N PHE A 375 -23.07 -0.60 -7.98
CA PHE A 375 -23.16 -0.63 -6.53
C PHE A 375 -24.19 -1.70 -6.13
N GLU A 376 -23.73 -2.80 -5.55
CA GLU A 376 -24.59 -3.95 -5.25
C GLU A 376 -24.38 -4.45 -3.83
N ASN A 377 -25.45 -4.77 -3.14
CA ASN A 377 -25.41 -5.39 -1.80
C ASN A 377 -24.66 -4.56 -0.73
N ASN A 378 -24.52 -3.24 -0.88
CA ASN A 378 -23.88 -2.42 0.13
C ASN A 378 -24.88 -1.98 1.21
N ILE A 379 -24.37 -1.65 2.41
CA ILE A 379 -25.10 -1.00 3.48
C ILE A 379 -24.56 0.40 3.68
N PHE A 380 -25.43 1.40 3.59
CA PHE A 380 -25.17 2.80 3.92
C PHE A 380 -25.98 3.17 5.16
N TYR A 381 -25.34 3.18 6.32
CA TYR A 381 -25.95 3.47 7.60
C TYR A 381 -25.49 4.80 8.17
N PHE A 382 -26.42 5.73 8.36
CA PHE A 382 -26.17 7.02 9.00
C PHE A 382 -27.06 7.15 10.25
N GLU A 383 -26.50 7.48 11.40
CA GLU A 383 -27.31 7.71 12.62
C GLU A 383 -28.16 8.97 12.53
N GLU A 384 -27.77 9.93 11.69
CA GLU A 384 -28.55 11.13 11.31
C GLU A 384 -28.69 11.19 9.80
N LYS A 385 -29.26 12.26 9.29
CA LYS A 385 -29.45 12.44 7.85
C LYS A 385 -28.11 12.48 7.10
N GLY A 386 -27.90 11.50 6.22
CA GLY A 386 -26.85 11.50 5.22
C GLY A 386 -27.32 12.07 3.88
N TRP A 387 -26.37 12.37 2.99
CA TRP A 387 -26.64 12.90 1.66
C TRP A 387 -25.97 12.07 0.58
N TRP A 388 -26.63 11.98 -0.56
CA TRP A 388 -26.02 11.33 -1.73
C TRP A 388 -24.88 12.15 -2.31
N GLY A 389 -25.07 13.46 -2.49
CA GLY A 389 -24.00 14.43 -2.71
C GLY A 389 -23.61 14.72 -4.16
N ASN A 390 -24.17 13.99 -5.15
CA ASN A 390 -23.83 14.15 -6.57
C ASN A 390 -24.84 14.96 -7.39
N ASP A 391 -25.83 15.58 -6.74
CA ASP A 391 -26.95 16.30 -7.39
C ASP A 391 -27.76 15.41 -8.38
N GLY A 392 -27.80 14.08 -8.16
CA GLY A 392 -28.48 13.11 -9.03
C GLY A 392 -27.77 12.84 -10.37
N LYS A 393 -26.49 13.17 -10.49
CA LYS A 393 -25.73 12.97 -11.71
C LYS A 393 -24.99 11.64 -11.66
N GLU A 394 -25.26 10.79 -12.60
CA GLU A 394 -24.70 9.43 -12.72
C GLU A 394 -24.45 9.16 -14.19
N ILE A 395 -23.31 8.56 -14.51
CA ILE A 395 -22.97 8.18 -15.87
C ILE A 395 -22.80 6.68 -15.93
N ASN A 396 -23.69 5.99 -16.68
CA ASN A 396 -23.67 4.54 -16.86
C ASN A 396 -23.39 3.80 -15.52
N THR A 397 -24.11 4.21 -14.46
CA THR A 397 -23.94 3.69 -13.11
C THR A 397 -25.26 3.10 -12.62
N HIS A 398 -25.20 1.92 -12.02
CA HIS A 398 -26.36 1.14 -11.59
C HIS A 398 -26.27 0.80 -10.10
N PHE A 399 -27.41 0.89 -9.42
CA PHE A 399 -27.57 0.54 -8.02
C PHE A 399 -28.55 -0.63 -7.90
N ASN A 400 -28.20 -1.65 -7.14
CA ASN A 400 -29.06 -2.82 -6.99
C ASN A 400 -28.90 -3.47 -5.61
N ASN A 401 -30.02 -3.79 -4.95
CA ASN A 401 -30.04 -4.43 -3.64
C ASN A 401 -29.16 -3.77 -2.56
N ASN A 402 -29.06 -2.45 -2.53
CA ASN A 402 -28.39 -1.77 -1.42
C ASN A 402 -29.39 -1.45 -0.30
N LEU A 403 -28.88 -1.35 0.94
CA LEU A 403 -29.64 -0.91 2.09
C LEU A 403 -29.24 0.53 2.45
N TYR A 404 -30.24 1.37 2.63
CA TYR A 404 -30.09 2.77 3.00
C TYR A 404 -30.81 3.05 4.32
N PHE A 405 -30.10 3.61 5.27
CA PHE A 405 -30.68 4.09 6.53
C PHE A 405 -30.32 5.56 6.75
N ASN A 406 -31.35 6.38 6.91
CA ASN A 406 -31.26 7.83 7.03
C ASN A 406 -30.59 8.56 5.84
N ILE A 407 -30.65 8.02 4.65
CA ILE A 407 -30.26 8.70 3.40
C ILE A 407 -31.51 8.99 2.58
N ASP A 408 -31.73 10.26 2.27
CA ASP A 408 -32.85 10.69 1.45
C ASP A 408 -32.45 11.99 0.70
N PRO A 409 -32.56 12.03 -0.64
CA PRO A 409 -32.93 10.92 -1.51
C PRO A 409 -31.79 9.90 -1.69
N HIS A 410 -32.14 8.63 -1.86
CA HIS A 410 -31.28 7.59 -2.40
C HIS A 410 -31.48 7.48 -3.94
N PRO A 411 -30.63 6.74 -4.67
CA PRO A 411 -30.76 6.62 -6.12
C PRO A 411 -32.13 6.10 -6.55
N SER A 412 -32.77 6.75 -7.53
CA SER A 412 -34.13 6.43 -7.99
C SER A 412 -34.20 5.16 -8.83
N ASP A 413 -33.11 4.75 -9.45
CA ASP A 413 -32.99 3.57 -10.31
C ASP A 413 -32.53 2.30 -9.58
N ASN A 414 -32.43 2.37 -8.25
CA ASN A 414 -32.00 1.23 -7.43
C ASN A 414 -33.14 0.20 -7.35
N HIS A 415 -33.03 -0.84 -8.14
CA HIS A 415 -33.92 -1.98 -8.07
C HIS A 415 -33.72 -2.69 -6.74
N HIS A 416 -34.86 -2.95 -6.03
CA HIS A 416 -34.87 -3.64 -4.74
C HIS A 416 -34.13 -2.96 -3.60
N ALA A 417 -34.09 -1.61 -3.58
CA ALA A 417 -33.58 -0.84 -2.45
C ALA A 417 -34.28 -1.24 -1.14
N ILE A 418 -33.53 -1.40 -0.08
CA ILE A 418 -34.06 -1.59 1.27
C ILE A 418 -33.84 -0.31 2.05
N VAL A 419 -34.92 0.28 2.56
CA VAL A 419 -34.86 1.45 3.42
C VAL A 419 -35.27 1.03 4.83
N ALA A 420 -34.28 0.67 5.63
CA ALA A 420 -34.49 0.13 6.97
C ALA A 420 -33.22 0.24 7.81
N ASP A 421 -33.35 0.12 9.14
CA ASP A 421 -32.19 -0.10 10.01
C ASP A 421 -31.60 -1.49 9.71
N PRO A 422 -30.28 -1.59 9.41
CA PRO A 422 -29.64 -2.87 9.19
C PRO A 422 -29.50 -3.73 10.45
N GLU A 423 -29.83 -3.19 11.62
CA GLU A 423 -29.77 -3.90 12.90
C GLU A 423 -28.39 -4.55 13.15
N PHE A 424 -27.34 -3.75 13.22
CA PHE A 424 -26.05 -4.21 13.64
C PHE A 424 -26.03 -4.61 15.12
N THR A 425 -25.22 -5.57 15.50
CA THR A 425 -25.13 -6.00 16.90
C THR A 425 -24.61 -4.87 17.81
N LYS A 426 -23.63 -4.10 17.38
CA LYS A 426 -23.10 -2.92 18.10
C LYS A 426 -22.13 -2.12 17.20
N ALA A 427 -22.57 -1.57 16.09
CA ALA A 427 -21.72 -0.78 15.19
C ALA A 427 -21.25 0.53 15.84
N GLY A 428 -20.20 1.14 15.28
CA GLY A 428 -19.71 2.47 15.68
C GLY A 428 -18.78 2.51 16.89
N HIS A 429 -18.42 1.38 17.46
CA HIS A 429 -17.59 1.30 18.67
C HIS A 429 -16.19 0.74 18.44
N ALA A 430 -15.79 0.49 17.21
CA ALA A 430 -14.43 0.07 16.89
C ALA A 430 -13.45 1.23 17.10
N GLY A 431 -12.28 0.90 17.65
CA GLY A 431 -11.21 1.88 17.90
C GLY A 431 -10.19 1.94 16.78
N THR A 432 -8.97 2.28 17.14
CA THR A 432 -7.77 2.33 16.28
C THR A 432 -6.80 1.20 16.62
N HIS A 433 -5.84 0.94 15.78
CA HIS A 433 -4.86 -0.14 15.94
C HIS A 433 -5.54 -1.52 16.05
N ILE A 434 -6.45 -1.75 15.10
CA ILE A 434 -7.20 -3.00 15.06
C ILE A 434 -6.28 -4.14 14.64
N ASP A 435 -6.34 -5.24 15.35
CA ASP A 435 -5.78 -6.49 14.83
C ASP A 435 -6.66 -6.98 13.67
N MET A 436 -6.19 -6.72 12.45
CA MET A 436 -6.91 -7.10 11.23
C MET A 436 -6.87 -8.61 10.95
N VAL A 437 -6.15 -9.39 11.73
CA VAL A 437 -6.22 -10.85 11.72
C VAL A 437 -7.40 -11.33 12.57
N ASP A 438 -7.45 -10.90 13.83
CA ASP A 438 -8.53 -11.29 14.78
C ASP A 438 -9.84 -10.53 14.50
N LYS A 439 -9.79 -9.22 14.25
CA LYS A 439 -10.95 -8.34 14.00
C LYS A 439 -11.99 -8.31 15.13
N GLY A 440 -11.62 -8.72 16.34
CA GLY A 440 -12.54 -8.83 17.48
C GLY A 440 -13.30 -7.53 17.79
N SER A 441 -12.64 -6.38 17.72
CA SER A 441 -13.25 -5.06 17.95
C SER A 441 -14.21 -4.61 16.84
N LEU A 442 -14.18 -5.25 15.67
CA LEU A 442 -15.10 -4.98 14.55
C LEU A 442 -16.36 -5.87 14.57
N LEU A 443 -16.46 -6.83 15.47
CA LEU A 443 -17.61 -7.76 15.54
C LEU A 443 -18.96 -7.05 15.71
N GLY A 444 -18.95 -5.83 16.25
CA GLY A 444 -20.13 -4.98 16.33
C GLY A 444 -20.81 -4.66 15.00
N PHE A 445 -20.08 -4.79 13.87
CA PHE A 445 -20.63 -4.64 12.50
C PHE A 445 -21.28 -5.90 11.95
N ARG A 446 -21.40 -6.96 12.73
CA ARG A 446 -22.21 -8.12 12.36
C ARG A 446 -23.68 -7.76 12.42
N LEU A 447 -24.45 -8.33 11.49
CA LEU A 447 -25.90 -8.20 11.47
C LEU A 447 -26.52 -9.03 12.60
N HIS A 448 -27.56 -8.48 13.24
CA HIS A 448 -28.41 -9.24 14.13
C HIS A 448 -29.18 -10.32 13.33
N PRO A 449 -29.53 -11.48 13.88
CA PRO A 449 -30.26 -12.52 13.17
C PRO A 449 -31.57 -12.06 12.52
N ASP A 450 -32.23 -11.06 13.07
CA ASP A 450 -33.50 -10.51 12.55
C ASP A 450 -33.29 -9.36 11.54
N SER A 451 -32.06 -9.04 11.18
CA SER A 451 -31.73 -7.94 10.28
C SER A 451 -32.42 -8.08 8.92
N PRO A 452 -33.03 -6.99 8.41
CA PRO A 452 -33.61 -6.97 7.08
C PRO A 452 -32.62 -7.15 5.94
N ALA A 453 -31.31 -7.06 6.23
CA ALA A 453 -30.22 -7.25 5.26
C ALA A 453 -29.90 -8.74 5.01
N ILE A 454 -30.31 -9.65 5.90
CA ILE A 454 -29.96 -11.07 5.80
C ILE A 454 -30.67 -11.74 4.64
N GLY A 455 -29.89 -12.39 3.76
CA GLY A 455 -30.37 -13.14 2.63
C GLY A 455 -31.12 -12.30 1.59
N ARG A 456 -30.88 -11.01 1.51
CA ARG A 456 -31.50 -10.09 0.55
C ARG A 456 -30.55 -9.63 -0.55
N GLY A 457 -29.32 -10.10 -0.55
CA GLY A 457 -28.34 -9.78 -1.58
C GLY A 457 -28.64 -10.46 -2.91
N VAL A 458 -28.32 -9.76 -3.99
CA VAL A 458 -28.36 -10.30 -5.35
C VAL A 458 -27.12 -11.17 -5.61
N THR A 459 -27.28 -12.21 -6.41
CA THR A 459 -26.14 -13.03 -6.87
C THR A 459 -25.26 -12.21 -7.80
N LEU A 460 -23.97 -12.19 -7.51
CA LEU A 460 -22.99 -11.44 -8.28
C LEU A 460 -22.51 -12.26 -9.47
N GLU A 461 -22.45 -11.64 -10.65
CA GLU A 461 -21.96 -12.29 -11.89
C GLU A 461 -20.46 -12.58 -11.89
N GLN A 462 -19.69 -11.78 -11.12
CA GLN A 462 -18.25 -11.95 -11.02
C GLN A 462 -17.88 -12.96 -9.93
N SER A 463 -16.66 -13.48 -9.98
CA SER A 463 -16.15 -14.48 -9.05
C SER A 463 -16.41 -14.09 -7.59
N LYS A 464 -17.33 -14.81 -6.97
CA LYS A 464 -17.71 -14.65 -5.58
C LYS A 464 -16.52 -14.95 -4.67
N PRO A 465 -16.19 -14.08 -3.69
CA PRO A 465 -15.17 -14.42 -2.72
C PRO A 465 -15.61 -15.62 -1.88
N LYS A 466 -14.62 -16.36 -1.39
CA LYS A 466 -14.90 -17.56 -0.57
C LYS A 466 -15.37 -17.20 0.85
N VAL A 467 -14.94 -16.05 1.35
CA VAL A 467 -15.19 -15.60 2.73
C VAL A 467 -15.68 -14.16 2.76
N ASP A 468 -16.40 -13.81 3.82
CA ASP A 468 -16.80 -12.44 4.16
C ASP A 468 -15.66 -11.67 4.86
N PHE A 469 -15.95 -10.43 5.31
CA PHE A 469 -14.98 -9.61 6.04
C PHE A 469 -14.42 -10.32 7.30
N PHE A 470 -15.22 -11.11 7.97
CA PHE A 470 -14.86 -11.82 9.21
C PHE A 470 -14.26 -13.21 8.97
N GLY A 471 -14.00 -13.57 7.71
CA GLY A 471 -13.44 -14.87 7.36
C GLY A 471 -14.46 -16.02 7.35
N ARG A 472 -15.75 -15.73 7.46
CA ARG A 472 -16.79 -16.75 7.40
C ARG A 472 -17.11 -17.12 5.94
N PRO A 473 -17.45 -18.38 5.65
CA PRO A 473 -17.84 -18.78 4.30
C PRO A 473 -19.03 -17.95 3.78
N VAL A 474 -18.91 -17.46 2.56
CA VAL A 474 -20.00 -16.70 1.90
C VAL A 474 -21.09 -17.67 1.46
N PRO A 475 -22.33 -17.53 1.97
CA PRO A 475 -23.42 -18.45 1.67
C PRO A 475 -23.91 -18.29 0.22
N THR A 476 -24.74 -19.25 -0.25
CA THR A 476 -25.37 -19.17 -1.58
C THR A 476 -26.34 -17.98 -1.65
N LYS A 477 -27.12 -17.78 -0.60
CA LYS A 477 -28.03 -16.64 -0.47
C LYS A 477 -27.31 -15.52 0.26
N LEU A 478 -26.89 -14.50 -0.48
CA LEU A 478 -26.10 -13.41 0.05
C LEU A 478 -26.89 -12.49 0.98
N SER A 479 -26.25 -12.00 2.02
CA SER A 479 -26.70 -10.85 2.79
C SER A 479 -26.13 -9.55 2.21
N LEU A 480 -26.65 -8.41 2.65
CA LEU A 480 -26.07 -7.11 2.33
C LEU A 480 -24.92 -6.80 3.29
N GLY A 481 -24.02 -5.94 2.85
CA GLY A 481 -22.88 -5.50 3.64
C GLY A 481 -21.71 -6.49 3.72
N ALA A 482 -20.72 -6.14 4.53
CA ALA A 482 -19.44 -6.85 4.66
C ALA A 482 -19.53 -8.15 5.49
N SER A 483 -20.60 -8.34 6.26
CA SER A 483 -20.88 -9.53 7.08
C SER A 483 -21.88 -10.44 6.38
N GLN A 484 -21.59 -11.73 6.30
CA GLN A 484 -22.49 -12.73 5.69
C GLN A 484 -23.05 -13.73 6.70
#